data_95ddb06691f83d6b8176f1ff76fb364c
#
_entry.id   95ddb06691f83d6b8176f1ff76fb364c
#
_cell.length_a   1.000
_cell.length_b   1.000
_cell.length_c   1.000
_cell.angle_alpha   90.00
_cell.angle_beta   90.00
_cell.angle_gamma   90.00
#
_symmetry.space_group_name_H-M   'P 1'
#
loop_
_entity.id
_entity.type
_entity.pdbx_description
1 polymer ?
#
loop_
_entity_poly.entity_id
_entity_poly.type
_entity_poly.pdbx_seq_one_letter_code
_entity_poly.pdbx_strand_id
1 'polypeptide(L)'
;MFRKMNLGALALGATILSPLPAFADLTDALASADVSQGESVFRKCKACHVAAADGKNKVGPNLYNIVGASVATVDGFKYSAALTEYGGDWTPERLDAFLAKPKAEVKGTKMGFAGLRKDDDRANLIAYLNTLSDTPMEFGATPAAAEATLPEEDPEFGVLKVAPGVEETFYACTACHSEMIVAQQGLTREHWDESFEWMVEEQGMSEIDEPDRTIILDYLAKHYNEDRPNFPQPLN
;
A
#
# COMPACT_ATOMS: atom_id res chain seq x y z
N MET A 1 7.57 79.98 -18.68
CA MET A 1 6.56 79.33 -17.84
C MET A 1 6.29 77.92 -18.44
N PHE A 2 7.05 76.91 -17.99
CA PHE A 2 6.93 75.55 -18.54
C PHE A 2 6.29 74.67 -17.46
N ARG A 3 5.13 74.14 -17.80
CA ARG A 3 4.29 73.25 -16.95
C ARG A 3 4.71 71.79 -17.14
N LYS A 4 5.31 71.21 -16.13
CA LYS A 4 5.69 69.77 -16.10
C LYS A 4 4.43 68.92 -16.00
N MET A 5 4.19 68.05 -16.95
CA MET A 5 3.19 66.99 -16.89
C MET A 5 3.81 65.75 -16.21
N ASN A 6 3.25 65.37 -15.09
CA ASN A 6 3.56 64.09 -14.43
C ASN A 6 2.77 62.98 -15.09
N LEU A 7 3.46 62.04 -15.71
CA LEU A 7 2.90 60.71 -16.12
C LEU A 7 2.87 59.82 -14.87
N GLY A 8 1.68 59.52 -14.41
CA GLY A 8 1.46 58.50 -13.40
C GLY A 8 1.53 57.11 -14.02
N ALA A 9 2.48 56.29 -13.57
CA ALA A 9 2.58 54.89 -13.96
C ALA A 9 1.50 54.07 -13.21
N LEU A 10 0.53 53.51 -13.94
CA LEU A 10 -0.35 52.48 -13.47
C LEU A 10 0.45 51.18 -13.36
N ALA A 11 0.65 50.70 -12.13
CA ALA A 11 1.14 49.33 -11.88
C ALA A 11 -0.03 48.35 -12.00
N LEU A 12 -0.07 47.53 -13.05
CA LEU A 12 -0.93 46.39 -13.15
C LEU A 12 -0.43 45.32 -12.15
N GLY A 13 -1.14 45.16 -11.05
CA GLY A 13 -0.94 44.04 -10.13
C GLY A 13 -1.41 42.74 -10.78
N ALA A 14 -0.47 41.89 -11.17
CA ALA A 14 -0.76 40.52 -11.57
C ALA A 14 -1.12 39.72 -10.31
N THR A 15 -2.40 39.44 -10.11
CA THR A 15 -2.87 38.44 -9.13
C THR A 15 -2.49 37.06 -9.64
N ILE A 16 -1.46 36.46 -9.04
CA ILE A 16 -1.12 35.05 -9.24
C ILE A 16 -2.19 34.25 -8.52
N LEU A 17 -3.16 33.73 -9.29
CA LEU A 17 -4.03 32.65 -8.82
C LEU A 17 -3.14 31.41 -8.67
N SER A 18 -2.75 31.08 -7.44
CA SER A 18 -2.16 29.76 -7.15
C SER A 18 -3.24 28.71 -7.39
N PRO A 19 -2.99 27.68 -8.20
CA PRO A 19 -3.93 26.55 -8.28
C PRO A 19 -4.03 25.89 -6.91
N LEU A 20 -5.24 25.65 -6.43
CA LEU A 20 -5.52 24.75 -5.34
C LEU A 20 -5.38 23.33 -5.91
N PRO A 21 -4.32 22.59 -5.59
CA PRO A 21 -4.24 21.18 -5.95
C PRO A 21 -4.87 20.38 -4.82
N ALA A 22 -5.58 19.35 -5.10
CA ALA A 22 -5.65 18.11 -4.38
C ALA A 22 -6.95 17.31 -4.57
N PHE A 23 -8.11 17.91 -4.84
CA PHE A 23 -9.34 17.11 -4.91
C PHE A 23 -9.59 16.48 -6.30
N ALA A 24 -9.12 17.09 -7.37
CA ALA A 24 -9.20 16.50 -8.71
C ALA A 24 -8.33 15.25 -8.86
N ASP A 25 -7.19 15.22 -8.17
CA ASP A 25 -6.19 14.16 -8.24
C ASP A 25 -6.71 12.82 -7.65
N LEU A 26 -7.32 12.84 -6.45
CA LEU A 26 -7.84 11.62 -5.83
C LEU A 26 -9.04 11.03 -6.60
N THR A 27 -9.92 11.87 -7.13
CA THR A 27 -11.07 11.41 -7.91
C THR A 27 -10.62 10.69 -9.18
N ASP A 28 -9.65 11.26 -9.89
CA ASP A 28 -9.07 10.65 -11.09
C ASP A 28 -8.27 9.38 -10.75
N ALA A 29 -7.53 9.39 -9.64
CA ALA A 29 -6.82 8.22 -9.15
C ALA A 29 -7.78 7.07 -8.77
N LEU A 30 -8.90 7.36 -8.11
CA LEU A 30 -9.91 6.35 -7.77
C LEU A 30 -10.65 5.83 -9.01
N ALA A 31 -10.91 6.68 -10.00
CA ALA A 31 -11.53 6.27 -11.25
C ALA A 31 -10.65 5.32 -12.09
N SER A 32 -9.31 5.44 -11.94
CA SER A 32 -8.32 4.61 -12.62
C SER A 32 -7.69 3.55 -11.71
N ALA A 33 -8.18 3.39 -10.49
CA ALA A 33 -7.60 2.50 -9.49
C ALA A 33 -7.64 1.03 -9.90
N ASP A 34 -6.54 0.34 -9.66
CA ASP A 34 -6.39 -1.09 -9.86
C ASP A 34 -6.72 -1.84 -8.56
N VAL A 35 -7.84 -2.56 -8.55
CA VAL A 35 -8.31 -3.33 -7.41
C VAL A 35 -7.34 -4.47 -7.05
N SER A 36 -6.67 -5.07 -8.02
CA SER A 36 -5.73 -6.17 -7.78
C SER A 36 -4.45 -5.67 -7.11
N GLN A 37 -3.97 -4.49 -7.52
CA GLN A 37 -2.89 -3.80 -6.80
C GLN A 37 -3.33 -3.38 -5.40
N GLY A 38 -4.58 -2.95 -5.24
CA GLY A 38 -5.16 -2.63 -3.93
C GLY A 38 -5.20 -3.84 -2.99
N GLU A 39 -5.49 -5.04 -3.50
CA GLU A 39 -5.39 -6.28 -2.73
C GLU A 39 -3.95 -6.56 -2.29
N SER A 40 -2.99 -6.35 -3.20
CA SER A 40 -1.57 -6.47 -2.89
C SER A 40 -1.14 -5.50 -1.78
N VAL A 41 -1.52 -4.24 -1.88
CA VAL A 41 -1.27 -3.24 -0.81
C VAL A 41 -1.92 -3.64 0.50
N PHE A 42 -3.11 -4.27 0.48
CA PHE A 42 -3.82 -4.73 1.68
C PHE A 42 -3.04 -5.77 2.48
N ARG A 43 -2.09 -6.50 1.88
CA ARG A 43 -1.19 -7.41 2.61
C ARG A 43 -0.47 -6.72 3.75
N LYS A 44 -0.09 -5.46 3.61
CA LYS A 44 0.51 -4.62 4.66
C LYS A 44 -0.42 -4.43 5.88
N CYS A 45 -1.70 -4.69 5.72
CA CYS A 45 -2.75 -4.50 6.73
C CYS A 45 -3.17 -5.82 7.39
N LYS A 46 -3.01 -6.97 6.71
CA LYS A 46 -3.50 -8.30 7.12
C LYS A 46 -3.00 -8.76 8.49
N ALA A 47 -1.79 -8.37 8.88
CA ALA A 47 -1.24 -8.69 10.20
C ALA A 47 -2.13 -8.19 11.35
N CYS A 48 -2.77 -7.02 11.17
CA CYS A 48 -3.57 -6.38 12.21
C CYS A 48 -5.07 -6.35 11.90
N HIS A 49 -5.47 -6.48 10.64
CA HIS A 49 -6.86 -6.35 10.19
C HIS A 49 -7.36 -7.59 9.46
N VAL A 50 -8.67 -7.75 9.45
CA VAL A 50 -9.44 -8.61 8.55
C VAL A 50 -10.34 -7.69 7.74
N ALA A 51 -10.70 -8.08 6.53
CA ALA A 51 -11.71 -7.41 5.71
C ALA A 51 -12.64 -8.47 5.10
N ALA A 52 -13.52 -9.04 5.92
CA ALA A 52 -14.47 -10.07 5.52
C ALA A 52 -15.79 -9.88 6.27
N ALA A 53 -16.93 -10.22 5.65
CA ALA A 53 -18.27 -9.99 6.20
C ALA A 53 -18.47 -10.59 7.59
N ASP A 54 -17.94 -11.80 7.82
CA ASP A 54 -18.00 -12.53 9.09
C ASP A 54 -16.68 -12.49 9.88
N GLY A 55 -15.75 -11.64 9.44
CA GLY A 55 -14.41 -11.53 10.01
C GLY A 55 -14.41 -10.97 11.44
N LYS A 56 -13.63 -11.61 12.32
CA LYS A 56 -13.45 -11.14 13.70
C LYS A 56 -12.41 -10.03 13.76
N ASN A 57 -12.59 -9.09 14.70
CA ASN A 57 -11.55 -8.11 15.02
C ASN A 57 -10.25 -8.81 15.45
N LYS A 58 -9.11 -8.29 14.99
CA LYS A 58 -7.76 -8.68 15.43
C LYS A 58 -7.18 -7.59 16.36
N VAL A 59 -5.91 -7.28 16.16
CA VAL A 59 -5.26 -6.12 16.81
C VAL A 59 -5.91 -4.81 16.36
N GLY A 60 -6.35 -4.76 15.09
CA GLY A 60 -7.20 -3.72 14.52
C GLY A 60 -8.63 -4.19 14.30
N PRO A 61 -9.55 -3.27 13.98
CA PRO A 61 -10.94 -3.62 13.64
C PRO A 61 -11.02 -4.36 12.30
N ASN A 62 -12.13 -5.09 12.09
CA ASN A 62 -12.48 -5.57 10.76
C ASN A 62 -12.74 -4.39 9.83
N LEU A 63 -12.22 -4.46 8.60
CA LEU A 63 -12.32 -3.41 7.59
C LEU A 63 -13.40 -3.69 6.51
N TYR A 64 -14.21 -4.75 6.69
CA TYR A 64 -15.37 -4.97 5.84
C TYR A 64 -16.35 -3.80 5.98
N ASN A 65 -16.88 -3.32 4.88
CA ASN A 65 -17.77 -2.13 4.83
C ASN A 65 -17.10 -0.83 5.34
N ILE A 66 -15.76 -0.73 5.35
CA ILE A 66 -15.11 0.46 5.95
C ILE A 66 -15.27 1.73 5.11
N VAL A 67 -15.32 1.63 3.78
CA VAL A 67 -15.47 2.79 2.89
C VAL A 67 -16.89 3.33 3.04
N GLY A 68 -17.01 4.60 3.42
CA GLY A 68 -18.29 5.26 3.72
C GLY A 68 -18.84 5.00 5.12
N ALA A 69 -18.25 4.06 5.89
CA ALA A 69 -18.72 3.78 7.25
C ALA A 69 -18.38 4.91 8.24
N SER A 70 -19.17 5.03 9.29
CA SER A 70 -18.87 5.98 10.37
C SER A 70 -17.60 5.57 11.13
N VAL A 71 -16.77 6.54 11.48
CA VAL A 71 -15.50 6.31 12.17
C VAL A 71 -15.76 5.72 13.56
N ALA A 72 -14.93 4.73 13.93
CA ALA A 72 -14.93 4.09 15.25
C ALA A 72 -16.24 3.36 15.62
N THR A 73 -16.95 2.77 14.66
CA THR A 73 -18.26 2.12 14.87
C THR A 73 -18.24 0.60 14.75
N VAL A 74 -17.11 -0.03 14.44
CA VAL A 74 -17.06 -1.51 14.33
C VAL A 74 -17.32 -2.14 15.69
N ASP A 75 -18.34 -3.00 15.73
CA ASP A 75 -18.80 -3.66 16.95
C ASP A 75 -17.69 -4.46 17.64
N GLY A 76 -17.66 -4.38 18.98
CA GLY A 76 -16.72 -5.13 19.81
C GLY A 76 -15.27 -4.68 19.75
N PHE A 77 -14.92 -3.63 18.97
CA PHE A 77 -13.56 -3.10 18.93
C PHE A 77 -13.38 -1.87 19.84
N LYS A 78 -12.28 -1.83 20.61
CA LYS A 78 -11.96 -0.74 21.54
C LYS A 78 -11.04 0.29 20.89
N TYR A 79 -11.62 1.30 20.30
CA TYR A 79 -10.90 2.41 19.66
C TYR A 79 -10.11 3.27 20.67
N SER A 80 -9.19 4.11 20.16
CA SER A 80 -8.60 5.19 20.95
C SER A 80 -9.62 6.32 21.10
N ALA A 81 -9.53 7.07 22.22
CA ALA A 81 -10.35 8.27 22.40
C ALA A 81 -10.19 9.23 21.20
N ALA A 82 -8.96 9.40 20.71
CA ALA A 82 -8.67 10.27 19.58
C ALA A 82 -9.41 9.84 18.30
N LEU A 83 -9.53 8.54 18.01
CA LEU A 83 -10.25 8.08 16.82
C LEU A 83 -11.77 8.20 17.00
N THR A 84 -12.27 7.97 18.20
CA THR A 84 -13.69 8.21 18.52
C THR A 84 -14.05 9.69 18.41
N GLU A 85 -13.19 10.60 18.88
CA GLU A 85 -13.37 12.03 18.79
C GLU A 85 -13.23 12.57 17.35
N TYR A 86 -12.37 11.94 16.54
CA TYR A 86 -12.20 12.27 15.12
C TYR A 86 -13.52 12.16 14.35
N GLY A 87 -14.37 11.18 14.66
CA GLY A 87 -15.77 11.05 14.22
C GLY A 87 -16.00 11.24 12.72
N GLY A 88 -17.26 11.40 12.32
CA GLY A 88 -17.64 11.50 10.90
C GLY A 88 -17.53 10.16 10.18
N ASP A 89 -17.48 10.18 8.85
CA ASP A 89 -17.46 8.97 8.03
C ASP A 89 -16.11 8.78 7.33
N TRP A 90 -15.74 7.54 7.04
CA TRP A 90 -14.58 7.18 6.26
C TRP A 90 -14.83 7.41 4.76
N THR A 91 -14.93 8.70 4.37
CA THR A 91 -14.96 9.03 2.95
C THR A 91 -13.62 8.67 2.29
N PRO A 92 -13.57 8.49 0.95
CA PRO A 92 -12.31 8.23 0.26
C PRO A 92 -11.21 9.24 0.59
N GLU A 93 -11.53 10.53 0.69
CA GLU A 93 -10.58 11.59 1.00
C GLU A 93 -10.03 11.46 2.43
N ARG A 94 -10.88 11.10 3.38
CA ARG A 94 -10.46 10.91 4.78
C ARG A 94 -9.65 9.63 4.95
N LEU A 95 -9.99 8.57 4.20
CA LEU A 95 -9.19 7.36 4.14
C LEU A 95 -7.82 7.66 3.53
N ASP A 96 -7.76 8.40 2.42
CA ASP A 96 -6.50 8.80 1.79
C ASP A 96 -5.60 9.56 2.76
N ALA A 97 -6.11 10.61 3.41
CA ALA A 97 -5.37 11.40 4.39
C ALA A 97 -4.90 10.54 5.58
N PHE A 98 -5.77 9.68 6.10
CA PHE A 98 -5.43 8.79 7.20
C PHE A 98 -4.38 7.74 6.81
N LEU A 99 -4.53 7.12 5.64
CA LEU A 99 -3.60 6.11 5.13
C LEU A 99 -2.24 6.72 4.77
N ALA A 100 -2.19 7.97 4.33
CA ALA A 100 -0.93 8.65 4.07
C ALA A 100 -0.06 8.75 5.33
N LYS A 101 -0.64 9.10 6.47
CA LYS A 101 0.10 9.24 7.73
C LYS A 101 -0.84 9.19 8.95
N PRO A 102 -1.25 8.00 9.42
CA PRO A 102 -2.28 7.84 10.45
C PRO A 102 -2.05 8.65 11.72
N LYS A 103 -0.81 8.70 12.23
CA LYS A 103 -0.47 9.45 13.44
C LYS A 103 -0.45 10.98 13.28
N ALA A 104 -0.32 11.46 12.06
CA ALA A 104 -0.40 12.89 11.76
C ALA A 104 -1.86 13.32 11.64
N GLU A 105 -2.67 12.51 10.95
CA GLU A 105 -4.08 12.77 10.74
C GLU A 105 -4.88 12.65 12.04
N VAL A 106 -4.67 11.57 12.79
CA VAL A 106 -5.33 11.36 14.10
C VAL A 106 -4.29 11.25 15.20
N LYS A 107 -3.92 12.36 15.80
CA LYS A 107 -2.97 12.39 16.92
C LYS A 107 -3.55 11.64 18.11
N GLY A 108 -2.87 10.57 18.54
CA GLY A 108 -3.34 9.71 19.63
C GLY A 108 -4.03 8.42 19.14
N THR A 109 -4.06 8.16 17.84
CA THR A 109 -4.45 6.83 17.32
C THR A 109 -3.51 5.75 17.88
N LYS A 110 -4.08 4.58 18.17
CA LYS A 110 -3.30 3.39 18.57
C LYS A 110 -2.68 2.66 17.37
N MET A 111 -3.07 3.00 16.14
CA MET A 111 -2.53 2.39 14.93
C MET A 111 -1.06 2.74 14.76
N GLY A 112 -0.21 1.70 14.74
CA GLY A 112 1.25 1.85 14.66
C GLY A 112 1.80 1.96 13.24
N PHE A 113 0.94 1.92 12.22
CA PHE A 113 1.30 1.95 10.81
C PHE A 113 1.99 3.26 10.40
N ALA A 114 3.06 3.15 9.57
CA ALA A 114 3.84 4.31 9.14
C ALA A 114 3.15 5.16 8.07
N GLY A 115 2.21 4.56 7.34
CA GLY A 115 1.47 5.15 6.24
C GLY A 115 1.93 4.67 4.86
N LEU A 116 1.13 4.93 3.84
CA LEU A 116 1.40 4.67 2.43
C LEU A 116 1.81 5.99 1.76
N ARG A 117 3.03 6.03 1.23
CA ARG A 117 3.59 7.26 0.63
C ARG A 117 3.07 7.53 -0.78
N LYS A 118 2.82 6.45 -1.55
CA LYS A 118 2.37 6.55 -2.96
C LYS A 118 0.87 6.82 -2.97
N ASP A 119 0.45 7.80 -3.74
CA ASP A 119 -0.95 8.19 -3.89
C ASP A 119 -1.73 7.07 -4.59
N ASP A 120 -1.12 6.43 -5.59
CA ASP A 120 -1.71 5.30 -6.31
C ASP A 120 -1.95 4.09 -5.38
N ASP A 121 -1.01 3.75 -4.48
CA ASP A 121 -1.21 2.68 -3.50
C ASP A 121 -2.43 2.95 -2.61
N ARG A 122 -2.63 4.21 -2.21
CA ARG A 122 -3.76 4.59 -1.37
C ARG A 122 -5.09 4.52 -2.15
N ALA A 123 -5.10 5.04 -3.38
CA ALA A 123 -6.28 4.96 -4.25
C ALA A 123 -6.65 3.50 -4.56
N ASN A 124 -5.67 2.67 -4.94
CA ASN A 124 -5.84 1.25 -5.19
C ASN A 124 -6.38 0.51 -3.95
N LEU A 125 -5.80 0.76 -2.78
CA LEU A 125 -6.26 0.17 -1.52
C LEU A 125 -7.70 0.59 -1.18
N ILE A 126 -8.04 1.86 -1.36
CA ILE A 126 -9.42 2.35 -1.11
C ILE A 126 -10.39 1.68 -2.06
N ALA A 127 -10.04 1.57 -3.35
CA ALA A 127 -10.86 0.87 -4.35
C ALA A 127 -11.04 -0.60 -3.99
N TYR A 128 -9.99 -1.30 -3.59
CA TYR A 128 -10.07 -2.69 -3.12
C TYR A 128 -10.98 -2.82 -1.89
N LEU A 129 -10.77 -2.01 -0.86
CA LEU A 129 -11.62 -2.03 0.34
C LEU A 129 -13.08 -1.73 0.02
N ASN A 130 -13.34 -0.90 -0.99
CA ASN A 130 -14.69 -0.60 -1.47
C ASN A 130 -15.37 -1.83 -2.09
N THR A 131 -14.62 -2.72 -2.74
CA THR A 131 -15.19 -4.00 -3.23
C THR A 131 -15.59 -4.95 -2.11
N LEU A 132 -15.03 -4.76 -0.91
CA LEU A 132 -15.36 -5.54 0.30
C LEU A 132 -16.47 -4.86 1.10
N SER A 133 -17.55 -4.50 0.42
CA SER A 133 -18.70 -3.80 0.97
C SER A 133 -20.01 -4.36 0.42
N ASP A 134 -21.05 -4.38 1.26
CA ASP A 134 -22.41 -4.72 0.83
C ASP A 134 -23.01 -3.63 -0.09
N THR A 135 -22.50 -2.40 0.03
CA THR A 135 -22.94 -1.23 -0.74
C THR A 135 -21.73 -0.45 -1.24
N PRO A 136 -21.00 -0.97 -2.25
CA PRO A 136 -19.83 -0.26 -2.78
C PRO A 136 -20.20 1.12 -3.34
N MET A 137 -19.33 2.09 -3.13
CA MET A 137 -19.45 3.42 -3.73
C MET A 137 -19.03 3.39 -5.20
N GLU A 138 -19.67 4.16 -6.06
CA GLU A 138 -19.27 4.32 -7.46
C GLU A 138 -18.12 5.34 -7.57
N PHE A 139 -16.93 4.87 -7.90
CA PHE A 139 -15.74 5.73 -8.14
C PHE A 139 -15.52 6.05 -9.62
N GLY A 140 -16.45 5.66 -10.50
CA GLY A 140 -16.28 5.78 -11.95
C GLY A 140 -15.28 4.78 -12.51
N ALA A 141 -14.97 3.71 -11.76
CA ALA A 141 -13.99 2.72 -12.14
C ALA A 141 -14.41 1.95 -13.40
N THR A 142 -13.60 2.06 -14.43
CA THR A 142 -13.56 1.03 -15.49
C THR A 142 -12.70 -0.11 -14.95
N PRO A 143 -13.16 -1.38 -14.94
CA PRO A 143 -12.28 -2.49 -14.61
C PRO A 143 -11.27 -2.63 -15.75
N ALA A 144 -10.15 -1.96 -15.62
CA ALA A 144 -9.01 -2.17 -16.47
C ALA A 144 -8.09 -3.17 -15.76
N ALA A 145 -8.19 -4.43 -16.15
CA ALA A 145 -7.07 -5.33 -16.05
C ALA A 145 -6.01 -4.81 -17.04
N ALA A 146 -5.31 -3.76 -16.66
CA ALA A 146 -4.07 -3.37 -17.31
C ALA A 146 -2.97 -4.20 -16.65
N GLU A 147 -2.31 -5.07 -17.41
CA GLU A 147 -0.98 -5.53 -17.10
C GLU A 147 -0.10 -4.28 -16.91
N ALA A 148 -0.01 -3.80 -15.68
CA ALA A 148 0.95 -2.77 -15.34
C ALA A 148 2.33 -3.38 -15.58
N THR A 149 3.04 -2.87 -16.57
CA THR A 149 4.48 -3.11 -16.70
C THR A 149 5.12 -2.52 -15.45
N LEU A 150 5.53 -3.40 -14.53
CA LEU A 150 6.29 -3.01 -13.35
C LEU A 150 7.55 -2.26 -13.79
N PRO A 151 7.92 -1.14 -13.16
CA PRO A 151 9.17 -0.47 -13.43
C PRO A 151 10.33 -1.45 -13.21
N GLU A 152 11.39 -1.31 -13.98
CA GLU A 152 12.55 -2.22 -13.94
C GLU A 152 13.30 -2.18 -12.58
N GLU A 153 13.17 -1.07 -11.85
CA GLU A 153 13.69 -0.87 -10.49
C GLU A 153 12.66 -0.08 -9.65
N ASP A 154 12.31 -0.59 -8.49
CA ASP A 154 11.50 0.13 -7.50
C ASP A 154 12.27 0.18 -6.17
N PRO A 155 12.63 1.37 -5.67
CA PRO A 155 13.38 1.52 -4.43
C PRO A 155 12.65 0.95 -3.19
N GLU A 156 11.36 0.65 -3.28
CA GLU A 156 10.61 0.02 -2.21
C GLU A 156 11.06 -1.42 -1.96
N PHE A 157 11.45 -2.14 -3.01
CA PHE A 157 11.83 -3.56 -2.90
C PHE A 157 13.36 -3.77 -2.79
N GLY A 158 14.11 -2.69 -2.57
CA GLY A 158 15.55 -2.74 -2.38
C GLY A 158 16.26 -3.34 -3.58
N VAL A 159 17.02 -4.44 -3.35
CA VAL A 159 17.79 -5.13 -4.40
C VAL A 159 17.03 -6.26 -5.08
N LEU A 160 15.77 -6.50 -4.70
CA LEU A 160 14.97 -7.54 -5.33
C LEU A 160 14.52 -7.10 -6.74
N LYS A 161 14.58 -8.05 -7.66
CA LYS A 161 14.15 -7.81 -9.04
C LYS A 161 12.66 -7.51 -9.09
N VAL A 162 12.30 -6.38 -9.68
CA VAL A 162 10.90 -5.99 -9.86
C VAL A 162 10.27 -6.89 -10.93
N ALA A 163 9.38 -7.77 -10.47
CA ALA A 163 8.66 -8.76 -11.29
C ALA A 163 7.45 -9.26 -10.50
N PRO A 164 6.47 -9.93 -11.14
CA PRO A 164 5.36 -10.54 -10.42
C PRO A 164 5.85 -11.45 -9.28
N GLY A 165 5.34 -11.23 -8.06
CA GLY A 165 5.75 -11.92 -6.83
C GLY A 165 6.82 -11.20 -5.99
N VAL A 166 7.37 -10.07 -6.45
CA VAL A 166 8.38 -9.31 -5.70
C VAL A 166 7.80 -8.75 -4.40
N GLU A 167 6.58 -8.26 -4.43
CA GLU A 167 5.94 -7.63 -3.27
C GLU A 167 5.69 -8.65 -2.17
N GLU A 168 5.08 -9.78 -2.51
CA GLU A 168 4.85 -10.89 -1.59
C GLU A 168 6.15 -11.37 -0.98
N THR A 169 7.17 -11.55 -1.82
CA THR A 169 8.51 -11.98 -1.38
C THR A 169 9.14 -10.95 -0.46
N PHE A 170 9.12 -9.67 -0.82
CA PHE A 170 9.73 -8.61 -0.02
C PHE A 170 9.11 -8.56 1.38
N TYR A 171 7.78 -8.49 1.49
CA TYR A 171 7.13 -8.36 2.78
C TYR A 171 7.19 -9.64 3.64
N ALA A 172 7.17 -10.82 3.03
CA ALA A 172 7.35 -12.06 3.77
C ALA A 172 8.77 -12.18 4.34
N CYS A 173 9.78 -11.87 3.54
CA CYS A 173 11.18 -12.06 3.91
C CYS A 173 11.72 -10.94 4.79
N THR A 174 11.32 -9.68 4.59
CA THR A 174 11.87 -8.54 5.33
C THR A 174 11.23 -8.31 6.70
N ALA A 175 10.30 -9.16 7.10
CA ALA A 175 9.75 -9.13 8.45
C ALA A 175 10.80 -9.40 9.54
N CYS A 176 11.83 -10.20 9.23
CA CYS A 176 12.85 -10.62 10.19
C CYS A 176 14.28 -10.21 9.79
N HIS A 177 14.58 -10.06 8.50
CA HIS A 177 15.92 -9.73 8.00
C HIS A 177 15.85 -8.91 6.71
N SER A 178 17.00 -8.42 6.20
CA SER A 178 17.08 -7.65 4.96
C SER A 178 16.87 -8.54 3.74
N GLU A 179 16.27 -7.97 2.69
CA GLU A 179 16.12 -8.55 1.36
C GLU A 179 17.46 -8.97 0.72
N MET A 180 18.56 -8.36 1.18
CA MET A 180 19.91 -8.73 0.76
C MET A 180 20.24 -10.19 1.03
N ILE A 181 19.73 -10.79 2.12
CA ILE A 181 19.93 -12.20 2.43
C ILE A 181 19.28 -13.08 1.37
N VAL A 182 18.06 -12.72 0.96
CA VAL A 182 17.34 -13.41 -0.14
C VAL A 182 18.10 -13.25 -1.46
N ALA A 183 18.52 -12.03 -1.77
CA ALA A 183 19.22 -11.72 -3.02
C ALA A 183 20.57 -12.42 -3.14
N GLN A 184 21.19 -12.81 -2.06
CA GLN A 184 22.47 -13.55 -2.04
C GLN A 184 22.30 -15.06 -2.22
N GLN A 185 21.09 -15.59 -2.10
CA GLN A 185 20.83 -17.01 -2.29
C GLN A 185 20.60 -17.34 -3.77
N GLY A 186 20.81 -18.61 -4.11
CA GLY A 186 20.48 -19.19 -5.40
C GLY A 186 20.09 -20.63 -5.16
N LEU A 187 18.77 -20.90 -5.03
CA LEU A 187 18.28 -22.21 -4.66
C LEU A 187 17.28 -22.71 -5.70
N THR A 188 17.14 -24.03 -5.81
CA THR A 188 16.03 -24.62 -6.56
C THR A 188 14.69 -24.30 -5.87
N ARG A 189 13.59 -24.49 -6.59
CA ARG A 189 12.26 -24.31 -6.01
C ARG A 189 12.03 -25.20 -4.77
N GLU A 190 12.53 -26.44 -4.83
CA GLU A 190 12.45 -27.41 -3.75
C GLU A 190 13.22 -26.93 -2.51
N HIS A 191 14.46 -26.48 -2.67
CA HIS A 191 15.27 -25.97 -1.57
C HIS A 191 14.74 -24.64 -1.00
N TRP A 192 14.08 -23.80 -1.82
CA TRP A 192 13.35 -22.64 -1.31
C TRP A 192 12.18 -23.05 -0.41
N ASP A 193 11.43 -24.07 -0.81
CA ASP A 193 10.31 -24.61 -0.05
C ASP A 193 10.77 -25.22 1.29
N GLU A 194 11.81 -26.05 1.24
CA GLU A 194 12.47 -26.60 2.46
C GLU A 194 12.99 -25.49 3.39
N SER A 195 13.52 -24.40 2.82
CA SER A 195 13.97 -23.24 3.60
C SER A 195 12.81 -22.57 4.33
N PHE A 196 11.64 -22.48 3.73
CA PHE A 196 10.46 -21.94 4.38
C PHE A 196 9.97 -22.84 5.53
N GLU A 197 9.94 -24.15 5.32
CA GLU A 197 9.60 -25.11 6.38
C GLU A 197 10.56 -24.97 7.56
N TRP A 198 11.87 -24.91 7.29
CA TRP A 198 12.87 -24.71 8.33
C TRP A 198 12.71 -23.37 9.06
N MET A 199 12.40 -22.27 8.35
CA MET A 199 12.15 -20.97 8.97
C MET A 199 10.90 -20.96 9.85
N VAL A 200 9.85 -21.69 9.47
CA VAL A 200 8.64 -21.84 10.28
C VAL A 200 8.93 -22.69 11.52
N GLU A 201 9.57 -23.85 11.36
CA GLU A 201 9.75 -24.81 12.44
C GLU A 201 10.82 -24.36 13.45
N GLU A 202 11.93 -23.79 12.97
CA GLU A 202 13.11 -23.54 13.79
C GLU A 202 13.37 -22.05 14.09
N GLN A 203 12.87 -21.13 13.26
CA GLN A 203 13.13 -19.69 13.41
C GLN A 203 11.90 -18.89 13.83
N GLY A 204 10.75 -19.55 13.99
CA GLY A 204 9.51 -18.91 14.43
C GLY A 204 8.86 -18.00 13.39
N MET A 205 9.15 -18.20 12.12
CA MET A 205 8.43 -17.55 11.03
C MET A 205 6.97 -18.01 11.04
N SER A 206 6.03 -17.11 10.75
CA SER A 206 4.63 -17.50 10.56
C SER A 206 4.47 -18.27 9.25
N GLU A 207 3.59 -19.27 9.24
CA GLU A 207 3.20 -19.91 7.98
C GLU A 207 2.71 -18.87 6.97
N ILE A 208 3.05 -19.09 5.71
CA ILE A 208 2.57 -18.28 4.59
C ILE A 208 1.41 -19.05 3.96
N ASP A 209 0.24 -18.46 4.00
CA ASP A 209 -0.98 -19.04 3.42
C ASP A 209 -0.92 -19.02 1.87
N GLU A 210 -1.67 -19.95 1.25
CA GLU A 210 -1.91 -19.87 -0.19
C GLU A 210 -2.89 -18.70 -0.51
N PRO A 211 -2.75 -17.98 -1.65
CA PRO A 211 -1.81 -18.28 -2.75
C PRO A 211 -0.41 -17.67 -2.58
N ASP A 212 -0.16 -16.88 -1.52
CA ASP A 212 1.07 -16.11 -1.35
C ASP A 212 2.31 -17.03 -1.32
N ARG A 213 2.23 -18.20 -0.68
CA ARG A 213 3.32 -19.19 -0.66
C ARG A 213 3.74 -19.62 -2.08
N THR A 214 2.77 -19.96 -2.91
CA THR A 214 3.04 -20.36 -4.31
C THR A 214 3.64 -19.20 -5.11
N ILE A 215 3.12 -17.99 -4.97
CA ILE A 215 3.61 -16.79 -5.67
C ILE A 215 5.08 -16.52 -5.31
N ILE A 216 5.42 -16.56 -4.02
CA ILE A 216 6.78 -16.32 -3.53
C ILE A 216 7.74 -17.39 -4.03
N LEU A 217 7.36 -18.67 -3.95
CA LEU A 217 8.19 -19.78 -4.43
C LEU A 217 8.45 -19.70 -5.93
N ASP A 218 7.45 -19.33 -6.73
CA ASP A 218 7.59 -19.16 -8.17
C ASP A 218 8.49 -17.98 -8.52
N TYR A 219 8.36 -16.86 -7.80
CA TYR A 219 9.22 -15.70 -7.93
C TYR A 219 10.69 -16.04 -7.61
N LEU A 220 10.94 -16.67 -6.46
CA LEU A 220 12.28 -17.04 -6.01
C LEU A 220 12.92 -18.07 -6.94
N ALA A 221 12.20 -19.10 -7.32
CA ALA A 221 12.68 -20.12 -8.25
C ALA A 221 13.01 -19.56 -9.63
N LYS A 222 12.32 -18.51 -10.05
CA LYS A 222 12.56 -17.85 -11.35
C LYS A 222 13.71 -16.87 -11.32
N HIS A 223 13.83 -16.06 -10.26
CA HIS A 223 14.74 -14.91 -10.21
C HIS A 223 15.94 -15.12 -9.31
N TYR A 224 15.88 -16.05 -8.38
CA TYR A 224 16.91 -16.36 -7.38
C TYR A 224 17.25 -17.86 -7.34
N ASN A 225 17.34 -18.46 -8.54
CA ASN A 225 17.81 -19.83 -8.71
C ASN A 225 19.34 -19.89 -8.82
N GLU A 226 19.89 -21.10 -8.75
CA GLU A 226 21.30 -21.39 -8.85
C GLU A 226 21.93 -21.09 -10.23
N ASP A 227 21.12 -21.08 -11.28
CA ASP A 227 21.55 -20.87 -12.68
C ASP A 227 21.45 -19.40 -13.13
N ARG A 228 21.05 -18.48 -12.24
CA ARG A 228 20.85 -17.09 -12.61
C ARG A 228 22.16 -16.39 -13.03
N PRO A 229 22.15 -15.46 -14.00
CA PRO A 229 23.30 -14.69 -14.38
C PRO A 229 23.94 -13.96 -13.17
N ASN A 230 25.27 -13.99 -13.10
CA ASN A 230 26.07 -13.37 -12.02
C ASN A 230 25.94 -14.00 -10.62
N PHE A 231 25.27 -15.14 -10.49
CA PHE A 231 25.33 -15.89 -9.23
C PHE A 231 26.72 -16.59 -9.13
N PRO A 232 27.36 -16.60 -7.96
CA PRO A 232 28.65 -17.27 -7.78
C PRO A 232 28.52 -18.76 -8.14
N GLN A 233 29.14 -19.16 -9.23
CA GLN A 233 29.24 -20.58 -9.56
C GLN A 233 30.20 -21.26 -8.60
N PRO A 234 29.96 -22.53 -8.17
CA PRO A 234 30.90 -23.26 -7.35
C PRO A 234 32.27 -23.28 -8.02
N LEU A 235 33.29 -22.98 -7.26
CA LEU A 235 34.67 -23.11 -7.75
C LEU A 235 34.92 -24.60 -8.03
N ASN A 236 35.13 -24.96 -9.28
CA ASN A 236 35.50 -26.30 -9.73
C ASN A 236 36.92 -26.63 -9.25
#